data_d46810492ad6f11c778795ef8e3be760
#
_entry.id   d46810492ad6f11c778795ef8e3be760
#
_cell.length_a   1.000
_cell.length_b   1.000
_cell.length_c   1.000
_cell.angle_alpha   90.00
_cell.angle_beta   90.00
_cell.angle_gamma   90.00
#
_symmetry.space_group_name_H-M   'P 1'
#
loop_
_entity.id
_entity.type
_entity.pdbx_description
1 polymer ?
#
loop_
_entity_poly.entity_id
_entity_poly.type
_entity_poly.pdbx_seq_one_letter_code
_entity_poly.pdbx_strand_id
1 'polypeptide(L)'
;YKTANILTAFSKINYIFEKILVGSENLFAKIFGIRNEPNEKLTEKEIKMIIAEGKEQGIFDEDERKLLYNALKFDDIKVKNIMIPKEKITFISMDSPEEKILETIRKCKYTRFAVYSKTKDNIVGVLNIKDILLNKENANINLKQMLREPIYVSGEEKLDNIFKVMQLNNKHIAIVKDETGHAEGIITMEDIIEKLMGDILDEFDKK
;
A
#
# COMPACT_ATOMS: atom_id res chain seq x y z
N TYR A 1 24.24 32.24 -53.80
CA TYR A 1 23.55 31.26 -54.65
C TYR A 1 24.27 29.92 -54.79
N LYS A 2 25.61 29.84 -54.78
CA LYS A 2 26.38 28.57 -54.88
C LYS A 2 26.32 27.73 -53.59
N THR A 3 26.23 28.32 -52.44
CA THR A 3 26.15 27.60 -51.15
C THR A 3 24.83 26.90 -50.93
N ALA A 4 23.71 27.42 -51.45
CA ALA A 4 22.41 26.81 -51.33
C ALA A 4 22.32 25.46 -52.11
N ASN A 5 22.95 25.40 -53.29
CA ASN A 5 22.98 24.17 -54.10
C ASN A 5 23.84 23.07 -53.46
N ILE A 6 24.88 23.45 -52.73
CA ILE A 6 25.75 22.46 -52.01
C ILE A 6 24.98 21.88 -50.82
N LEU A 7 24.26 22.72 -50.07
CA LEU A 7 23.42 22.28 -48.94
C LEU A 7 22.28 21.36 -49.38
N THR A 8 21.63 21.66 -50.52
CA THR A 8 20.57 20.79 -51.06
C THR A 8 21.12 19.47 -51.59
N ALA A 9 22.32 19.46 -52.16
CA ALA A 9 22.98 18.23 -52.56
C ALA A 9 23.36 17.35 -51.37
N PHE A 10 23.88 17.97 -50.31
CA PHE A 10 24.23 17.27 -49.06
C PHE A 10 23.01 16.71 -48.32
N SER A 11 21.89 17.43 -48.30
CA SER A 11 20.63 16.95 -47.70
C SER A 11 20.05 15.77 -48.49
N LYS A 12 20.17 15.71 -49.80
CA LYS A 12 19.76 14.58 -50.66
C LYS A 12 20.62 13.35 -50.43
N ILE A 13 21.91 13.52 -50.25
CA ILE A 13 22.84 12.42 -49.96
C ILE A 13 22.52 11.84 -48.57
N ASN A 14 22.35 12.67 -47.55
CA ASN A 14 21.94 12.24 -46.22
C ASN A 14 20.61 11.49 -46.21
N TYR A 15 19.62 11.96 -46.95
CA TYR A 15 18.31 11.29 -47.08
C TYR A 15 18.44 9.89 -47.72
N ILE A 16 19.28 9.73 -48.73
CA ILE A 16 19.51 8.42 -49.36
C ILE A 16 20.23 7.50 -48.36
N PHE A 17 21.20 8.03 -47.60
CA PHE A 17 21.96 7.27 -46.62
C PHE A 17 21.07 6.81 -45.44
N GLU A 18 20.18 7.68 -44.96
CA GLU A 18 19.17 7.36 -43.95
C GLU A 18 18.20 6.25 -44.42
N LYS A 19 17.73 6.33 -45.68
CA LYS A 19 16.88 5.27 -46.26
C LYS A 19 17.60 3.94 -46.39
N ILE A 20 18.88 3.93 -46.72
CA ILE A 20 19.68 2.71 -46.81
C ILE A 20 19.88 2.11 -45.44
N LEU A 21 20.18 2.91 -44.41
CA LEU A 21 20.31 2.48 -43.01
C LEU A 21 19.02 1.86 -42.49
N VAL A 22 17.89 2.58 -42.57
CA VAL A 22 16.57 2.06 -42.16
C VAL A 22 16.14 0.83 -42.97
N GLY A 23 16.46 0.82 -44.25
CA GLY A 23 16.18 -0.36 -45.12
C GLY A 23 17.02 -1.57 -44.70
N SER A 24 18.28 -1.39 -44.33
CA SER A 24 19.14 -2.45 -43.83
C SER A 24 18.68 -2.98 -42.48
N GLU A 25 18.26 -2.15 -41.55
CA GLU A 25 17.68 -2.60 -40.26
C GLU A 25 16.46 -3.50 -40.47
N ASN A 26 15.54 -3.09 -41.33
CA ASN A 26 14.37 -3.90 -41.69
C ASN A 26 14.71 -5.21 -42.37
N LEU A 27 15.75 -5.21 -43.20
CA LEU A 27 16.23 -6.42 -43.88
C LEU A 27 16.91 -7.37 -42.91
N PHE A 28 17.75 -6.86 -42.00
CA PHE A 28 18.38 -7.63 -40.94
C PHE A 28 17.35 -8.20 -39.98
N ALA A 29 16.36 -7.38 -39.54
CA ALA A 29 15.27 -7.83 -38.69
C ALA A 29 14.50 -9.00 -39.33
N LYS A 30 14.26 -8.95 -40.66
CA LYS A 30 13.56 -9.98 -41.40
C LYS A 30 14.37 -11.27 -41.59
N ILE A 31 15.69 -11.16 -41.84
CA ILE A 31 16.61 -12.30 -42.03
C ILE A 31 16.87 -13.01 -40.69
N PHE A 32 17.04 -12.30 -39.61
CA PHE A 32 17.34 -12.86 -38.28
C PHE A 32 16.10 -13.12 -37.42
N GLY A 33 14.89 -12.91 -37.97
CA GLY A 33 13.64 -13.17 -37.26
C GLY A 33 13.43 -12.27 -36.03
N ILE A 34 14.16 -11.15 -35.94
CA ILE A 34 13.98 -10.17 -34.92
C ILE A 34 12.69 -9.42 -35.24
N ARG A 35 11.59 -9.88 -34.67
CA ARG A 35 10.36 -9.09 -34.61
C ARG A 35 10.62 -7.94 -33.66
N ASN A 36 10.76 -6.72 -34.18
CA ASN A 36 10.53 -5.52 -33.41
C ASN A 36 9.04 -5.52 -33.03
N GLU A 37 8.69 -6.20 -31.96
CA GLU A 37 7.39 -6.03 -31.33
C GLU A 37 7.41 -4.66 -30.65
N PRO A 38 6.59 -3.70 -31.09
CA PRO A 38 6.58 -2.35 -30.54
C PRO A 38 5.98 -2.28 -29.13
N ASN A 39 5.92 -3.40 -28.41
CA ASN A 39 5.36 -3.53 -27.07
C ASN A 39 6.17 -4.56 -26.23
N GLU A 40 7.47 -4.36 -26.07
CA GLU A 40 8.12 -4.97 -24.91
C GLU A 40 7.53 -4.31 -23.68
N LYS A 41 6.63 -5.04 -23.00
CA LYS A 41 6.11 -4.62 -21.69
C LYS A 41 7.34 -4.51 -20.79
N LEU A 42 7.59 -3.32 -20.29
CA LEU A 42 8.63 -3.07 -19.29
C LEU A 42 8.51 -4.10 -18.18
N THR A 43 9.59 -4.78 -17.90
CA THR A 43 9.66 -5.70 -16.77
C THR A 43 9.83 -4.91 -15.48
N GLU A 44 9.41 -5.48 -14.36
CA GLU A 44 9.64 -4.87 -13.03
C GLU A 44 11.12 -4.54 -12.79
N LYS A 45 12.01 -5.38 -13.31
CA LYS A 45 13.47 -5.16 -13.23
C LYS A 45 13.89 -3.90 -13.99
N GLU A 46 13.37 -3.68 -15.17
CA GLU A 46 13.67 -2.48 -15.97
C GLU A 46 13.11 -1.23 -15.30
N ILE A 47 11.91 -1.28 -14.73
CA ILE A 47 11.35 -0.18 -13.95
C ILE A 47 12.25 0.15 -12.75
N LYS A 48 12.75 -0.86 -12.03
CA LYS A 48 13.69 -0.66 -10.92
C LYS A 48 15.01 -0.02 -11.37
N MET A 49 15.53 -0.40 -12.54
CA MET A 49 16.71 0.22 -13.10
C MET A 49 16.49 1.69 -13.45
N ILE A 50 15.35 2.02 -14.06
CA ILE A 50 14.97 3.41 -14.38
C ILE A 50 14.88 4.27 -13.11
N ILE A 51 14.26 3.72 -12.04
CA ILE A 51 14.18 4.42 -10.75
C ILE A 51 15.57 4.66 -10.15
N ALA A 52 16.47 3.66 -10.21
CA ALA A 52 17.82 3.80 -9.70
C ALA A 52 18.61 4.86 -10.48
N GLU A 53 18.54 4.84 -11.81
CA GLU A 53 19.19 5.83 -12.68
C GLU A 53 18.63 7.24 -12.45
N GLY A 54 17.32 7.36 -12.29
CA GLY A 54 16.69 8.65 -11.98
C GLY A 54 17.21 9.29 -10.69
N LYS A 55 17.57 8.48 -9.68
CA LYS A 55 18.24 8.98 -8.48
C LYS A 55 19.66 9.50 -8.78
N GLU A 56 20.45 8.75 -9.55
CA GLU A 56 21.81 9.17 -9.91
C GLU A 56 21.81 10.48 -10.73
N GLN A 57 20.78 10.68 -11.54
CA GLN A 57 20.57 11.90 -12.32
C GLN A 57 19.95 13.04 -11.50
N GLY A 58 19.59 12.81 -10.22
CA GLY A 58 18.97 13.82 -9.36
C GLY A 58 17.50 14.14 -9.70
N ILE A 59 16.81 13.26 -10.43
CA ILE A 59 15.37 13.38 -10.74
C ILE A 59 14.54 13.04 -9.50
N PHE A 60 14.99 12.05 -8.71
CA PHE A 60 14.37 11.60 -7.47
C PHE A 60 15.33 11.77 -6.31
N ASP A 61 14.81 12.16 -5.15
CA ASP A 61 15.52 12.05 -3.89
C ASP A 61 15.47 10.62 -3.33
N GLU A 62 16.11 10.38 -2.17
CA GLU A 62 16.17 9.04 -1.56
C GLU A 62 14.80 8.57 -1.08
N ASP A 63 13.96 9.47 -0.57
CA ASP A 63 12.66 9.12 -0.02
C ASP A 63 11.65 8.85 -1.14
N GLU A 64 11.69 9.63 -2.21
CA GLU A 64 10.92 9.38 -3.43
C GLU A 64 11.29 8.03 -4.07
N ARG A 65 12.58 7.71 -4.12
CA ARG A 65 13.06 6.42 -4.61
C ARG A 65 12.52 5.26 -3.76
N LYS A 66 12.59 5.38 -2.42
CA LYS A 66 12.06 4.36 -1.51
C LYS A 66 10.56 4.15 -1.71
N LEU A 67 9.81 5.25 -1.82
CA LEU A 67 8.37 5.20 -2.07
C LEU A 67 8.03 4.45 -3.37
N LEU A 68 8.74 4.75 -4.46
CA LEU A 68 8.56 4.06 -5.74
C LEU A 68 8.87 2.55 -5.64
N TYR A 69 9.95 2.17 -4.92
CA TYR A 69 10.28 0.76 -4.68
C TYR A 69 9.23 0.05 -3.82
N ASN A 70 8.73 0.71 -2.77
CA ASN A 70 7.67 0.15 -1.92
C ASN A 70 6.37 -0.04 -2.72
N ALA A 71 6.01 0.93 -3.56
CA ALA A 71 4.84 0.84 -4.42
C ALA A 71 4.92 -0.34 -5.41
N LEU A 72 6.10 -0.60 -6.00
CA LEU A 72 6.31 -1.76 -6.90
C LEU A 72 6.17 -3.12 -6.19
N LYS A 73 6.41 -3.18 -4.89
CA LYS A 73 6.32 -4.41 -4.11
C LYS A 73 5.01 -4.54 -3.34
N PHE A 74 4.20 -3.50 -3.35
CA PHE A 74 3.04 -3.41 -2.48
C PHE A 74 2.00 -4.51 -2.73
N ASP A 75 1.82 -4.88 -3.99
CA ASP A 75 0.90 -5.94 -4.42
C ASP A 75 1.41 -7.37 -4.14
N ASP A 76 2.68 -7.53 -3.76
CA ASP A 76 3.25 -8.83 -3.36
C ASP A 76 3.18 -9.10 -1.85
N ILE A 77 2.89 -8.06 -1.06
CA ILE A 77 2.86 -8.17 0.40
C ILE A 77 1.54 -8.79 0.84
N LYS A 78 1.62 -9.80 1.71
CA LYS A 78 0.46 -10.41 2.37
C LYS A 78 0.16 -9.73 3.70
N VAL A 79 -1.11 -9.71 4.09
CA VAL A 79 -1.59 -9.13 5.36
C VAL A 79 -0.83 -9.68 6.57
N LYS A 80 -0.59 -10.98 6.64
CA LYS A 80 0.15 -11.63 7.74
C LYS A 80 1.57 -11.10 7.96
N ASN A 81 2.18 -10.49 6.94
CA ASN A 81 3.53 -9.96 7.02
C ASN A 81 3.61 -8.64 7.78
N ILE A 82 2.48 -7.93 7.91
CA ILE A 82 2.43 -6.60 8.54
C ILE A 82 1.36 -6.47 9.62
N MET A 83 0.44 -7.44 9.74
CA MET A 83 -0.59 -7.41 10.77
C MET A 83 0.00 -7.31 12.18
N ILE A 84 -0.71 -6.67 13.08
CA ILE A 84 -0.42 -6.70 14.50
C ILE A 84 -0.94 -8.04 15.04
N PRO A 85 -0.07 -8.94 15.52
CA PRO A 85 -0.48 -10.25 16.00
C PRO A 85 -1.34 -10.14 17.27
N LYS A 86 -2.21 -11.11 17.46
CA LYS A 86 -3.22 -11.16 18.54
C LYS A 86 -2.65 -10.88 19.93
N GLU A 87 -1.45 -11.37 20.22
CA GLU A 87 -0.78 -11.25 21.51
C GLU A 87 -0.42 -9.78 21.84
N LYS A 88 -0.23 -8.96 20.83
CA LYS A 88 0.12 -7.53 20.97
C LYS A 88 -1.09 -6.60 21.00
N ILE A 89 -2.29 -7.13 20.77
CA ILE A 89 -3.52 -6.32 20.69
C ILE A 89 -4.08 -6.06 22.10
N THR A 90 -4.42 -4.81 22.35
CA THR A 90 -5.23 -4.44 23.52
C THR A 90 -6.71 -4.60 23.15
N PHE A 91 -7.33 -5.64 23.69
CA PHE A 91 -8.74 -5.92 23.50
C PHE A 91 -9.59 -5.32 24.64
N ILE A 92 -10.85 -5.04 24.33
CA ILE A 92 -11.89 -4.74 25.34
C ILE A 92 -12.86 -5.92 25.39
N SER A 93 -13.17 -6.40 26.59
CA SER A 93 -14.23 -7.40 26.77
C SER A 93 -15.59 -6.71 26.77
N MET A 94 -16.55 -7.33 26.07
CA MET A 94 -17.95 -6.88 26.07
C MET A 94 -18.59 -6.85 27.46
N ASP A 95 -18.12 -7.76 28.33
CA ASP A 95 -18.64 -7.93 29.68
C ASP A 95 -17.87 -7.09 30.74
N SER A 96 -16.91 -6.25 30.30
CA SER A 96 -16.15 -5.40 31.20
C SER A 96 -17.02 -4.26 31.76
N PRO A 97 -16.89 -3.94 33.06
CA PRO A 97 -17.50 -2.76 33.62
C PRO A 97 -16.94 -1.49 32.97
N GLU A 98 -17.78 -0.46 32.91
CA GLU A 98 -17.45 0.83 32.27
C GLU A 98 -16.14 1.42 32.76
N GLU A 99 -15.90 1.39 34.06
CA GLU A 99 -14.68 1.92 34.69
C GLU A 99 -13.42 1.27 34.11
N LYS A 100 -13.44 -0.06 33.90
CA LYS A 100 -12.32 -0.81 33.35
C LYS A 100 -12.11 -0.50 31.86
N ILE A 101 -13.20 -0.27 31.12
CA ILE A 101 -13.13 0.15 29.72
C ILE A 101 -12.44 1.51 29.62
N LEU A 102 -12.91 2.49 30.41
CA LEU A 102 -12.33 3.82 30.45
C LEU A 102 -10.88 3.83 30.92
N GLU A 103 -10.53 2.99 31.90
CA GLU A 103 -9.14 2.81 32.34
C GLU A 103 -8.27 2.27 31.21
N THR A 104 -8.72 1.25 30.49
CA THR A 104 -7.99 0.68 29.34
C THR A 104 -7.76 1.73 28.25
N ILE A 105 -8.80 2.50 27.91
CA ILE A 105 -8.72 3.55 26.91
C ILE A 105 -7.74 4.66 27.32
N ARG A 106 -7.73 5.06 28.59
CA ARG A 106 -6.82 6.09 29.12
C ARG A 106 -5.36 5.66 29.12
N LYS A 107 -5.10 4.37 29.36
CA LYS A 107 -3.74 3.80 29.35
C LYS A 107 -3.17 3.65 27.95
N CYS A 108 -4.03 3.48 26.95
CA CYS A 108 -3.64 3.24 25.57
C CYS A 108 -3.89 4.48 24.72
N LYS A 109 -2.95 4.78 23.81
CA LYS A 109 -3.08 5.91 22.86
C LYS A 109 -3.85 5.53 21.59
N TYR A 110 -4.60 4.41 21.60
CA TYR A 110 -5.30 3.93 20.41
C TYR A 110 -6.67 4.60 20.26
N THR A 111 -7.06 4.85 19.02
CA THR A 111 -8.39 5.41 18.67
C THR A 111 -9.45 4.32 18.55
N ARG A 112 -9.06 3.09 18.25
CA ARG A 112 -9.97 1.96 17.97
C ARG A 112 -9.54 0.72 18.72
N PHE A 113 -10.51 -0.01 19.24
CA PHE A 113 -10.30 -1.24 20.00
C PHE A 113 -11.17 -2.36 19.44
N ALA A 114 -10.57 -3.52 19.24
CA ALA A 114 -11.34 -4.73 18.98
C ALA A 114 -12.04 -5.18 20.26
N VAL A 115 -13.34 -5.43 20.16
CA VAL A 115 -14.18 -5.86 21.29
C VAL A 115 -14.55 -7.33 21.09
N TYR A 116 -14.33 -8.13 22.14
CA TYR A 116 -14.62 -9.56 22.12
C TYR A 116 -15.71 -9.92 23.12
N SER A 117 -16.39 -11.05 22.88
CA SER A 117 -17.33 -11.69 23.80
C SER A 117 -16.83 -13.09 24.15
N LYS A 118 -16.74 -13.40 25.44
CA LYS A 118 -16.27 -14.67 26.01
C LYS A 118 -14.79 -14.95 25.76
N THR A 119 -14.38 -15.10 24.51
CA THR A 119 -12.98 -15.38 24.12
C THR A 119 -12.47 -14.34 23.12
N LYS A 120 -11.16 -14.10 23.12
CA LYS A 120 -10.51 -13.14 22.20
C LYS A 120 -10.60 -13.55 20.73
N ASP A 121 -11.04 -14.78 20.44
CA ASP A 121 -11.30 -15.24 19.07
C ASP A 121 -12.66 -14.79 18.56
N ASN A 122 -13.60 -14.55 19.47
CA ASN A 122 -14.94 -14.10 19.14
C ASN A 122 -15.03 -12.57 19.19
N ILE A 123 -14.51 -11.91 18.15
CA ILE A 123 -14.61 -10.46 18.01
C ILE A 123 -16.04 -10.10 17.58
N VAL A 124 -16.70 -9.28 18.38
CA VAL A 124 -18.09 -8.86 18.17
C VAL A 124 -18.22 -7.46 17.57
N GLY A 125 -17.14 -6.70 17.55
CA GLY A 125 -17.16 -5.35 16.99
C GLY A 125 -15.88 -4.58 17.20
N VAL A 126 -15.87 -3.37 16.68
CA VAL A 126 -14.81 -2.38 16.88
C VAL A 126 -15.40 -1.16 17.58
N LEU A 127 -14.81 -0.79 18.69
CA LEU A 127 -15.14 0.41 19.46
C LEU A 127 -14.25 1.58 19.01
N ASN A 128 -14.85 2.71 18.67
CA ASN A 128 -14.13 3.95 18.43
C ASN A 128 -14.25 4.85 19.68
N ILE A 129 -13.13 5.33 20.21
CA ILE A 129 -13.14 6.20 21.40
C ILE A 129 -13.93 7.50 21.18
N LYS A 130 -14.02 7.99 19.94
CA LYS A 130 -14.83 9.17 19.60
C LYS A 130 -16.31 8.95 19.92
N ASP A 131 -16.80 7.72 19.71
CA ASP A 131 -18.21 7.39 19.98
C ASP A 131 -18.51 7.44 21.49
N ILE A 132 -17.53 7.06 22.34
CA ILE A 132 -17.64 7.21 23.80
C ILE A 132 -17.66 8.69 24.19
N LEU A 133 -16.74 9.50 23.60
CA LEU A 133 -16.65 10.92 23.93
C LEU A 133 -17.90 11.71 23.56
N LEU A 134 -18.53 11.36 22.43
CA LEU A 134 -19.77 11.99 21.98
C LEU A 134 -20.99 11.60 22.81
N ASN A 135 -20.97 10.42 23.43
CA ASN A 135 -22.06 9.91 24.26
C ASN A 135 -21.91 10.17 25.77
N LYS A 136 -20.94 10.99 26.18
CA LYS A 136 -20.68 11.31 27.60
C LYS A 136 -21.84 11.95 28.34
N GLU A 137 -22.81 12.51 27.63
CA GLU A 137 -24.02 13.10 28.25
C GLU A 137 -25.02 12.04 28.75
N ASN A 138 -24.93 10.80 28.26
CA ASN A 138 -25.73 9.68 28.73
C ASN A 138 -24.97 8.95 29.86
N ALA A 139 -25.55 8.88 31.03
CA ALA A 139 -24.93 8.39 32.27
C ALA A 139 -24.42 6.92 32.24
N ASN A 140 -24.61 6.17 31.14
CA ASN A 140 -24.17 4.78 31.00
C ASN A 140 -23.64 4.51 29.60
N ILE A 141 -22.41 3.98 29.50
CA ILE A 141 -21.82 3.51 28.25
C ILE A 141 -22.50 2.20 27.83
N ASN A 142 -23.35 2.25 26.82
CA ASN A 142 -23.89 1.04 26.21
C ASN A 142 -22.97 0.59 25.05
N LEU A 143 -21.96 -0.24 25.38
CA LEU A 143 -21.01 -0.76 24.39
C LEU A 143 -21.69 -1.35 23.15
N LYS A 144 -22.79 -2.12 23.37
CA LYS A 144 -23.48 -2.83 22.29
C LYS A 144 -24.02 -1.90 21.21
N GLN A 145 -24.41 -0.68 21.58
CA GLN A 145 -24.93 0.33 20.65
C GLN A 145 -23.80 1.11 19.96
N MET A 146 -22.58 1.11 20.54
CA MET A 146 -21.41 1.84 20.03
C MET A 146 -20.50 0.99 19.16
N LEU A 147 -20.73 -0.33 19.13
CA LEU A 147 -19.91 -1.21 18.31
C LEU A 147 -20.21 -1.01 16.83
N ARG A 148 -19.14 -0.89 16.08
CA ARG A 148 -19.17 -0.90 14.62
C ARG A 148 -18.82 -2.29 14.11
N GLU A 149 -19.51 -2.73 13.07
CA GLU A 149 -19.22 -4.01 12.43
C GLU A 149 -17.79 -4.03 11.87
N PRO A 150 -16.98 -5.06 12.23
CA PRO A 150 -15.62 -5.19 11.73
C PRO A 150 -15.60 -5.75 10.31
N ILE A 151 -14.56 -5.45 9.56
CA ILE A 151 -14.21 -6.21 8.36
C ILE A 151 -13.32 -7.37 8.79
N TYR A 152 -13.58 -8.55 8.23
CA TYR A 152 -12.75 -9.73 8.39
C TYR A 152 -11.98 -9.99 7.10
N VAL A 153 -10.69 -10.28 7.25
CA VAL A 153 -9.78 -10.53 6.13
C VAL A 153 -8.91 -11.76 6.45
N SER A 154 -8.39 -12.42 5.42
CA SER A 154 -7.42 -13.49 5.60
C SER A 154 -5.99 -12.95 5.66
N GLY A 155 -5.14 -13.57 6.49
CA GLY A 155 -3.70 -13.27 6.51
C GLY A 155 -2.99 -13.56 5.18
N GLU A 156 -3.55 -14.43 4.34
CA GLU A 156 -3.01 -14.77 3.02
C GLU A 156 -3.40 -13.79 1.91
N GLU A 157 -4.34 -12.89 2.17
CA GLU A 157 -4.75 -11.87 1.19
C GLU A 157 -3.65 -10.87 0.93
N LYS A 158 -3.62 -10.34 -0.30
CA LYS A 158 -2.70 -9.30 -0.72
C LYS A 158 -3.09 -7.94 -0.15
N LEU A 159 -2.08 -7.16 0.21
CA LEU A 159 -2.25 -5.89 0.92
C LEU A 159 -2.99 -4.84 0.09
N ASP A 160 -2.72 -4.79 -1.21
CA ASP A 160 -3.39 -3.86 -2.14
C ASP A 160 -4.90 -4.10 -2.22
N ASN A 161 -5.35 -5.36 -2.16
CA ASN A 161 -6.75 -5.71 -2.16
C ASN A 161 -7.43 -5.27 -0.86
N ILE A 162 -6.77 -5.53 0.28
CA ILE A 162 -7.32 -5.15 1.59
C ILE A 162 -7.37 -3.63 1.74
N PHE A 163 -6.35 -2.92 1.28
CA PHE A 163 -6.35 -1.46 1.25
C PHE A 163 -7.59 -0.91 0.52
N LYS A 164 -7.86 -1.43 -0.68
CA LYS A 164 -9.03 -1.04 -1.48
C LYS A 164 -10.35 -1.35 -0.76
N VAL A 165 -10.46 -2.56 -0.17
CA VAL A 165 -11.67 -2.98 0.57
C VAL A 165 -11.89 -2.06 1.78
N MET A 166 -10.86 -1.78 2.56
CA MET A 166 -10.94 -0.89 3.73
C MET A 166 -11.31 0.54 3.32
N GLN A 167 -10.72 1.05 2.24
CA GLN A 167 -11.02 2.38 1.71
C GLN A 167 -12.46 2.50 1.23
N LEU A 168 -12.95 1.55 0.41
CA LEU A 168 -14.31 1.54 -0.12
C LEU A 168 -15.37 1.46 0.98
N ASN A 169 -15.09 0.74 2.06
CA ASN A 169 -15.99 0.57 3.21
C ASN A 169 -15.78 1.63 4.30
N ASN A 170 -14.88 2.58 4.10
CA ASN A 170 -14.52 3.61 5.08
C ASN A 170 -14.15 3.01 6.45
N LYS A 171 -13.38 1.92 6.43
CA LYS A 171 -12.91 1.19 7.62
C LYS A 171 -11.40 1.40 7.80
N HIS A 172 -10.99 1.69 9.03
CA HIS A 172 -9.59 1.93 9.37
C HIS A 172 -8.93 0.76 10.11
N ILE A 173 -9.70 -0.27 10.43
CA ILE A 173 -9.22 -1.48 11.09
C ILE A 173 -9.96 -2.68 10.53
N ALA A 174 -9.24 -3.76 10.29
CA ALA A 174 -9.79 -5.05 9.92
C ALA A 174 -9.26 -6.13 10.86
N ILE A 175 -10.07 -7.15 11.11
CA ILE A 175 -9.71 -8.32 11.92
C ILE A 175 -9.17 -9.38 10.98
N VAL A 176 -7.95 -9.85 11.24
CA VAL A 176 -7.33 -10.93 10.49
C VAL A 176 -7.74 -12.27 11.10
N LYS A 177 -8.25 -13.17 10.26
CA LYS A 177 -8.69 -14.51 10.67
C LYS A 177 -7.91 -15.58 9.92
N ASP A 178 -7.69 -16.70 10.62
CA ASP A 178 -7.19 -17.93 10.03
C ASP A 178 -8.29 -18.68 9.24
N GLU A 179 -7.92 -19.79 8.61
CA GLU A 179 -8.85 -20.67 7.86
C GLU A 179 -9.93 -21.29 8.73
N THR A 180 -9.71 -21.37 10.05
CA THR A 180 -10.67 -21.92 11.02
C THR A 180 -11.61 -20.85 11.59
N GLY A 181 -11.40 -19.58 11.22
CA GLY A 181 -12.21 -18.44 11.66
C GLY A 181 -11.77 -17.80 12.97
N HIS A 182 -10.65 -18.25 13.57
CA HIS A 182 -10.08 -17.63 14.76
C HIS A 182 -9.34 -16.33 14.41
N ALA A 183 -9.38 -15.37 15.33
CA ALA A 183 -8.65 -14.12 15.16
C ALA A 183 -7.14 -14.35 15.35
N GLU A 184 -6.34 -14.08 14.33
CA GLU A 184 -4.88 -14.09 14.35
C GLU A 184 -4.28 -12.71 14.69
N GLY A 185 -4.96 -11.65 14.31
CA GLY A 185 -4.44 -10.32 14.47
C GLY A 185 -5.42 -9.23 14.01
N ILE A 186 -4.90 -8.03 13.90
CA ILE A 186 -5.56 -6.90 13.26
C ILE A 186 -4.62 -6.26 12.25
N ILE A 187 -5.19 -5.57 11.29
CA ILE A 187 -4.46 -4.68 10.40
C ILE A 187 -5.18 -3.33 10.37
N THR A 188 -4.41 -2.25 10.41
CA THR A 188 -4.94 -0.90 10.34
C THR A 188 -4.59 -0.23 9.02
N MET A 189 -5.33 0.81 8.64
CA MET A 189 -5.04 1.61 7.46
C MET A 189 -3.69 2.31 7.61
N GLU A 190 -3.36 2.69 8.83
CA GLU A 190 -2.12 3.32 9.23
C GLU A 190 -0.93 2.37 8.96
N ASP A 191 -0.98 1.09 9.36
CA ASP A 191 0.06 0.08 9.10
C ASP A 191 0.28 -0.13 7.59
N ILE A 192 -0.82 -0.11 6.81
CA ILE A 192 -0.77 -0.27 5.35
C ILE A 192 -0.07 0.92 4.70
N ILE A 193 -0.42 2.15 5.12
CA ILE A 193 0.17 3.38 4.60
C ILE A 193 1.64 3.47 5.01
N GLU A 194 1.98 3.14 6.25
CA GLU A 194 3.36 3.08 6.73
C GLU A 194 4.20 2.13 5.88
N LYS A 195 3.67 0.96 5.53
CA LYS A 195 4.37 0.02 4.66
C LYS A 195 4.60 0.55 3.24
N LEU A 196 3.71 1.37 2.73
CA LEU A 196 3.83 2.01 1.42
C LEU A 196 4.81 3.20 1.46
N MET A 197 4.66 4.06 2.47
CA MET A 197 5.45 5.30 2.59
C MET A 197 6.86 5.06 3.15
N GLY A 198 7.10 3.94 3.83
CA GLY A 198 8.26 3.73 4.69
C GLY A 198 8.05 4.35 6.08
N ASP A 199 9.03 4.17 6.96
CA ASP A 199 8.96 4.72 8.32
C ASP A 199 8.74 6.24 8.27
N ILE A 200 7.50 6.66 8.43
CA ILE A 200 7.16 8.07 8.67
C ILE A 200 7.53 8.31 10.13
N LEU A 201 8.62 9.03 10.35
CA LEU A 201 8.99 9.47 11.70
C LEU A 201 7.87 10.37 12.21
N ASP A 202 7.06 9.85 13.12
CA ASP A 202 6.06 10.64 13.83
C ASP A 202 6.79 11.67 14.71
N GLU A 203 6.27 12.91 14.80
CA GLU A 203 6.86 13.98 15.59
C GLU A 203 7.06 13.59 17.07
N PHE A 204 6.43 12.48 17.49
CA PHE A 204 6.50 11.93 18.85
C PHE A 204 7.55 10.83 19.04
N ASP A 205 8.23 10.37 17.99
CA ASP A 205 9.26 9.31 18.06
C ASP A 205 10.67 9.84 18.37
N LYS A 206 10.80 11.06 18.87
CA LYS A 206 12.07 11.52 19.45
C LYS A 206 12.35 10.75 20.73
N LYS A 207 13.32 9.81 20.64
CA LYS A 207 13.99 9.21 21.78
C LYS A 207 14.70 10.27 22.62
#